data_f2b66a55300c9c19be1f913d67c43e4c
#
_entry.id   f2b66a55300c9c19be1f913d67c43e4c
#
_cell.length_a   1.000
_cell.length_b   1.000
_cell.length_c   1.000
_cell.angle_alpha   90.00
_cell.angle_beta   90.00
_cell.angle_gamma   90.00
#
_symmetry.space_group_name_H-M   'P 1'
#
loop_
_entity.id
_entity.type
_entity.pdbx_description
1 polymer ?
#
loop_
_entity_poly.entity_id
_entity_poly.type
_entity_poly.pdbx_seq_one_letter_code
_entity_poly.pdbx_strand_id
1 'polypeptide(L)'
;MIKITQLKLTRHLPILAFCIAACPSAKANNFDTSSTLFGQNGLNTIPNARMSEQGTLQFGASTLDPYLNAWLGLQLTPSLNLTLRQSAEISHIGKDSEDLYPGLDLKLRFLKENRTRPELSIGLQSALGHKKMAGEYIALSKRYKSFDFTAGLGWGRFGTAKHFENPLGKINSHFNKDRQISGDMPNEPVNWFTGEHIGLFAGIEYFTPLKGLSLKAEYGADRYSSETTLTDYKAPAPWAIGFNYAASNWADIAIAMQGTDKLMARISFQNALSHMRQKDEKAKPVTPFRPYRTGLALPQEMELAAHKGDIELYNLAIHNQAAHGFLNLKPPSSTPYQLAAASTAIANHAGDEIEQIGITPKVLGLTGSTISISRRDLEMLRARRIGSPQEVWHNTDFSNNTENITSRPISQPKVPAFNFPPPEITLENKLSLSEEDSAALYRTSLIVGQK
;
A
#
# COMPACT_ATOMS: atom_id res chain seq x y z
N MET A 1 25.21 33.89 27.53
CA MET A 1 23.93 34.53 27.94
C MET A 1 23.13 34.73 26.65
N ILE A 2 22.43 33.71 26.18
CA ILE A 2 21.68 33.73 24.93
C ILE A 2 20.20 33.58 25.29
N LYS A 3 19.44 34.67 25.10
CA LYS A 3 17.99 34.70 25.22
C LYS A 3 17.42 34.02 23.99
N ILE A 4 16.99 32.76 24.15
CA ILE A 4 16.22 32.07 23.14
C ILE A 4 14.83 32.66 23.08
N THR A 5 14.52 33.21 21.96
CA THR A 5 13.25 33.88 21.64
C THR A 5 12.13 32.83 21.59
N GLN A 6 11.39 32.69 22.66
CA GLN A 6 10.19 31.83 22.81
C GLN A 6 8.99 32.30 21.97
N LEU A 7 9.16 33.12 20.94
CA LEU A 7 8.07 33.95 20.46
C LEU A 7 7.51 33.60 19.08
N LYS A 8 7.74 32.43 18.53
CA LYS A 8 7.13 32.12 17.21
C LYS A 8 6.25 30.86 17.13
N LEU A 9 6.18 30.07 18.18
CA LEU A 9 5.36 28.83 18.15
C LEU A 9 3.86 29.10 18.36
N THR A 10 3.48 30.16 19.04
CA THR A 10 2.08 30.47 19.35
C THR A 10 1.28 31.05 18.19
N ARG A 11 1.94 31.53 17.13
CA ARG A 11 1.26 32.16 15.98
C ARG A 11 0.74 31.18 14.94
N HIS A 12 1.26 29.94 14.92
CA HIS A 12 0.86 28.90 13.96
C HIS A 12 -0.09 27.86 14.56
N LEU A 13 -0.26 27.83 15.88
CA LEU A 13 -1.22 26.94 16.53
C LEU A 13 -2.68 27.14 16.09
N PRO A 14 -3.19 28.39 15.89
CA PRO A 14 -4.56 28.58 15.43
C PRO A 14 -4.81 28.12 13.99
N ILE A 15 -3.79 28.10 13.12
CA ILE A 15 -3.92 27.63 11.74
C ILE A 15 -4.08 26.10 11.72
N LEU A 16 -3.34 25.39 12.57
CA LEU A 16 -3.46 23.95 12.73
C LEU A 16 -4.83 23.55 13.31
N ALA A 17 -5.31 24.29 14.30
CA ALA A 17 -6.63 24.08 14.93
C ALA A 17 -7.78 24.39 13.96
N PHE A 18 -7.62 25.38 13.06
CA PHE A 18 -8.62 25.73 12.05
C PHE A 18 -8.76 24.66 10.96
N CYS A 19 -7.65 24.02 10.55
CA CYS A 19 -7.69 22.92 9.60
C CYS A 19 -8.41 21.68 10.15
N ILE A 20 -8.34 21.44 11.46
CA ILE A 20 -9.04 20.31 12.12
C ILE A 20 -10.54 20.56 12.23
N ALA A 21 -10.96 21.83 12.41
CA ALA A 21 -12.38 22.20 12.57
C ALA A 21 -13.16 22.31 11.26
N ALA A 22 -12.47 22.49 10.12
CA ALA A 22 -13.09 22.69 8.80
C ALA A 22 -13.27 21.39 7.98
N CYS A 23 -12.85 20.22 8.47
CA CYS A 23 -13.07 18.96 7.77
C CYS A 23 -14.51 18.52 7.93
N PRO A 24 -15.31 18.41 6.84
CA PRO A 24 -16.63 17.79 6.91
C PRO A 24 -16.47 16.33 7.38
N SER A 25 -17.40 15.88 8.21
CA SER A 25 -17.45 14.51 8.73
C SER A 25 -17.71 13.47 7.63
N ALA A 26 -16.81 13.38 6.66
CA ALA A 26 -16.76 12.28 5.73
C ALA A 26 -16.47 11.00 6.53
N LYS A 27 -17.18 9.91 6.22
CA LYS A 27 -16.94 8.60 6.82
C LYS A 27 -15.49 8.20 6.49
N ALA A 28 -14.55 8.52 7.39
CA ALA A 28 -13.16 8.13 7.23
C ALA A 28 -13.10 6.59 7.18
N ASN A 29 -12.64 6.03 6.09
CA ASN A 29 -12.19 4.64 6.07
C ASN A 29 -10.90 4.60 6.88
N ASN A 30 -10.70 3.56 7.70
CA ASN A 30 -9.41 3.37 8.33
C ASN A 30 -8.41 3.12 7.20
N PHE A 31 -7.40 3.98 7.05
CA PHE A 31 -6.26 3.65 6.21
C PHE A 31 -5.57 2.44 6.83
N ASP A 32 -5.41 1.39 6.04
CA ASP A 32 -4.61 0.24 6.46
C ASP A 32 -3.12 0.56 6.56
N THR A 33 -2.71 1.70 6.01
CA THR A 33 -1.32 2.15 5.96
C THR A 33 -1.24 3.67 6.13
N SER A 34 -0.20 4.12 6.79
CA SER A 34 0.17 5.54 6.90
C SER A 34 1.66 5.71 6.61
N SER A 35 2.07 6.93 6.31
CA SER A 35 3.47 7.23 5.99
C SER A 35 4.35 7.32 7.23
N THR A 36 5.64 7.08 7.04
CA THR A 36 6.70 7.49 7.97
C THR A 36 7.03 8.98 7.81
N LEU A 37 7.95 9.44 8.64
CA LEU A 37 8.65 10.73 8.50
C LEU A 37 9.18 10.98 7.08
N PHE A 38 9.62 9.93 6.39
CA PHE A 38 10.24 9.99 5.06
C PHE A 38 9.28 9.68 3.89
N GLY A 39 7.98 9.47 4.17
CA GLY A 39 6.96 9.28 3.14
C GLY A 39 6.72 7.83 2.71
N GLN A 40 7.55 6.88 3.09
CA GLN A 40 7.27 5.46 2.89
C GLN A 40 6.21 4.96 3.86
N ASN A 41 5.48 3.91 3.51
CA ASN A 41 4.54 3.27 4.45
C ASN A 41 5.28 2.72 5.67
N GLY A 42 4.80 3.06 6.86
CA GLY A 42 5.42 2.68 8.12
C GLY A 42 4.76 3.25 9.36
N LEU A 43 5.48 3.25 10.47
CA LEU A 43 5.01 3.81 11.73
C LEU A 43 5.29 5.34 11.78
N ASN A 44 6.06 5.81 12.74
CA ASN A 44 6.47 7.22 12.81
C ASN A 44 7.74 7.45 12.00
N THR A 45 8.83 6.76 12.36
CA THR A 45 10.16 6.88 11.72
C THR A 45 10.61 5.59 11.04
N ILE A 46 10.13 4.42 11.51
CA ILE A 46 10.51 3.12 10.96
C ILE A 46 9.56 2.64 9.87
N PRO A 47 10.08 2.03 8.79
CA PRO A 47 9.26 1.42 7.75
C PRO A 47 8.59 0.13 8.25
N ASN A 48 7.44 -0.20 7.67
CA ASN A 48 6.77 -1.50 7.85
C ASN A 48 6.78 -2.31 6.54
N ALA A 49 6.15 -3.49 6.53
CA ALA A 49 6.05 -4.29 5.30
C ALA A 49 4.83 -3.90 4.44
N ARG A 50 3.93 -3.06 4.91
CA ARG A 50 2.65 -2.73 4.29
C ARG A 50 2.80 -1.96 2.98
N MET A 51 1.91 -2.26 2.02
CA MET A 51 1.77 -1.55 0.75
C MET A 51 0.42 -0.85 0.68
N SER A 52 0.39 0.29 -0.01
CA SER A 52 -0.86 0.96 -0.38
C SER A 52 -1.57 0.22 -1.51
N GLU A 53 -2.80 0.62 -1.81
CA GLU A 53 -3.52 0.13 -2.98
C GLU A 53 -2.80 0.55 -4.27
N GLN A 54 -2.82 -0.32 -5.28
CA GLN A 54 -2.21 -0.01 -6.58
C GLN A 54 -2.79 1.28 -7.17
N GLY A 55 -1.92 2.12 -7.72
CA GLY A 55 -2.28 3.42 -8.27
C GLY A 55 -2.48 4.50 -7.21
N THR A 56 -2.19 4.24 -5.93
CA THR A 56 -2.23 5.29 -4.90
C THR A 56 -1.10 6.28 -5.14
N LEU A 57 -1.50 7.53 -5.36
CA LEU A 57 -0.62 8.69 -5.31
C LEU A 57 -0.66 9.26 -3.90
N GLN A 58 0.50 9.51 -3.33
CA GLN A 58 0.67 10.00 -1.98
C GLN A 58 1.65 11.17 -1.96
N PHE A 59 1.34 12.22 -1.26
CA PHE A 59 2.28 13.33 -1.04
C PHE A 59 2.09 13.90 0.37
N GLY A 60 3.13 14.53 0.87
CA GLY A 60 3.07 15.09 2.21
C GLY A 60 4.34 15.79 2.62
N ALA A 61 4.29 16.27 3.84
CA ALA A 61 5.43 16.88 4.51
C ALA A 61 5.48 16.45 5.97
N SER A 62 6.69 16.44 6.51
CA SER A 62 6.92 16.13 7.91
C SER A 62 8.11 16.89 8.46
N THR A 63 8.12 17.05 9.75
CA THR A 63 9.24 17.66 10.47
C THR A 63 9.60 16.81 11.68
N LEU A 64 10.87 16.60 11.87
CA LEU A 64 11.51 16.08 13.08
C LEU A 64 12.93 16.64 13.08
N ASP A 65 13.31 17.41 14.08
CA ASP A 65 14.64 17.98 14.17
C ASP A 65 15.72 16.91 13.96
N PRO A 66 16.71 17.11 13.03
CA PRO A 66 17.03 18.38 12.38
C PRO A 66 16.38 18.57 10.99
N TYR A 67 15.45 17.70 10.55
CA TYR A 67 14.97 17.67 9.17
C TYR A 67 13.54 18.13 8.98
N LEU A 68 13.32 18.81 7.85
CA LEU A 68 12.04 18.97 7.17
C LEU A 68 12.06 18.08 5.91
N ASN A 69 11.01 17.30 5.72
CA ASN A 69 10.88 16.41 4.57
C ASN A 69 9.61 16.73 3.78
N ALA A 70 9.70 16.62 2.46
CA ALA A 70 8.57 16.60 1.56
C ALA A 70 8.72 15.40 0.63
N TRP A 71 7.62 14.76 0.24
CA TRP A 71 7.65 13.58 -0.62
C TRP A 71 6.46 13.49 -1.57
N LEU A 72 6.69 12.73 -2.63
CA LEU A 72 5.70 12.29 -3.59
C LEU A 72 5.89 10.78 -3.81
N GLY A 73 4.91 9.98 -3.40
CA GLY A 73 4.92 8.52 -3.50
C GLY A 73 3.91 8.01 -4.52
N LEU A 74 4.23 6.94 -5.20
CA LEU A 74 3.36 6.23 -6.13
C LEU A 74 3.42 4.73 -5.88
N GLN A 75 2.27 4.12 -5.58
CA GLN A 75 2.14 2.67 -5.57
C GLN A 75 1.96 2.17 -7.00
N LEU A 76 3.08 1.82 -7.65
CA LEU A 76 3.09 1.51 -9.08
C LEU A 76 2.38 0.17 -9.38
N THR A 77 2.67 -0.85 -8.58
CA THR A 77 2.02 -2.17 -8.64
C THR A 77 1.58 -2.59 -7.24
N PRO A 78 0.82 -3.68 -7.07
CA PRO A 78 0.48 -4.16 -5.71
C PRO A 78 1.71 -4.46 -4.84
N SER A 79 2.90 -4.64 -5.45
CA SER A 79 4.12 -5.04 -4.75
C SER A 79 5.27 -4.02 -4.86
N LEU A 80 5.13 -2.95 -5.65
CA LEU A 80 6.20 -1.97 -5.87
C LEU A 80 5.71 -0.56 -5.57
N ASN A 81 6.38 0.10 -4.64
CA ASN A 81 6.19 1.50 -4.30
C ASN A 81 7.45 2.30 -4.62
N LEU A 82 7.26 3.49 -5.18
CA LEU A 82 8.29 4.49 -5.46
C LEU A 82 7.98 5.75 -4.65
N THR A 83 8.99 6.37 -4.04
CA THR A 83 8.82 7.65 -3.34
C THR A 83 9.96 8.59 -3.70
N LEU A 84 9.63 9.71 -4.31
CA LEU A 84 10.53 10.85 -4.47
C LEU A 84 10.49 11.66 -3.18
N ARG A 85 11.65 11.95 -2.62
CA ARG A 85 11.76 12.67 -1.36
C ARG A 85 12.80 13.78 -1.46
N GLN A 86 12.46 14.91 -0.84
CA GLN A 86 13.38 16.00 -0.55
C GLN A 86 13.46 16.18 0.95
N SER A 87 14.64 16.04 1.52
CA SER A 87 14.92 16.40 2.92
C SER A 87 15.80 17.64 2.97
N ALA A 88 15.57 18.50 3.96
CA ALA A 88 16.37 19.70 4.20
C ALA A 88 16.63 19.87 5.69
N GLU A 89 17.78 20.40 6.07
CA GLU A 89 18.05 20.76 7.46
C GLU A 89 17.31 22.04 7.83
N ILE A 90 16.56 22.01 8.95
CA ILE A 90 15.71 23.13 9.39
C ILE A 90 16.54 24.39 9.67
N SER A 91 17.74 24.22 10.21
CA SER A 91 18.66 25.31 10.56
C SER A 91 19.20 26.05 9.33
N HIS A 92 19.12 25.44 8.14
CA HIS A 92 19.66 25.95 6.88
C HIS A 92 18.59 26.36 5.87
N ILE A 93 17.32 26.22 6.21
CA ILE A 93 16.24 26.66 5.33
C ILE A 93 16.33 28.16 5.05
N GLY A 94 16.45 28.53 3.78
CA GLY A 94 16.63 29.92 3.32
C GLY A 94 18.07 30.40 3.29
N LYS A 95 19.04 29.54 3.57
CA LYS A 95 20.46 29.72 3.32
C LYS A 95 20.88 28.96 2.07
N ASP A 96 22.16 28.79 1.83
CA ASP A 96 22.65 28.14 0.62
C ASP A 96 22.10 26.73 0.40
N SER A 97 22.01 26.33 -0.87
CA SER A 97 21.35 25.09 -1.35
C SER A 97 22.09 23.79 -1.02
N GLU A 98 23.20 23.85 -0.29
CA GLU A 98 24.09 22.71 -0.04
C GLU A 98 23.51 21.66 0.94
N ASP A 99 22.46 22.01 1.70
CA ASP A 99 21.86 21.15 2.73
C ASP A 99 20.55 20.50 2.29
N LEU A 100 20.41 20.26 1.00
CA LEU A 100 19.30 19.56 0.38
C LEU A 100 19.69 18.11 0.09
N TYR A 101 18.87 17.16 0.54
CA TYR A 101 19.12 15.74 0.42
C TYR A 101 18.03 15.06 -0.40
N PRO A 102 18.08 15.17 -1.75
CA PRO A 102 17.12 14.49 -2.61
C PRO A 102 17.31 12.98 -2.55
N GLY A 103 16.24 12.23 -2.68
CA GLY A 103 16.24 10.77 -2.69
C GLY A 103 15.09 10.17 -3.47
N LEU A 104 15.39 9.05 -4.14
CA LEU A 104 14.41 8.12 -4.68
C LEU A 104 14.42 6.89 -3.78
N ASP A 105 13.30 6.63 -3.15
CA ASP A 105 13.09 5.49 -2.28
C ASP A 105 12.31 4.40 -3.05
N LEU A 106 12.69 3.14 -2.85
CA LEU A 106 12.07 1.98 -3.44
C LEU A 106 11.60 1.02 -2.34
N LYS A 107 10.43 0.42 -2.51
CA LYS A 107 9.94 -0.63 -1.61
C LYS A 107 9.28 -1.73 -2.42
N LEU A 108 9.73 -2.96 -2.20
CA LEU A 108 9.23 -4.14 -2.88
C LEU A 108 8.69 -5.14 -1.86
N ARG A 109 7.45 -5.57 -2.03
CA ARG A 109 6.82 -6.63 -1.25
C ARG A 109 7.10 -7.98 -1.89
N PHE A 110 7.71 -8.88 -1.13
CA PHE A 110 7.99 -10.26 -1.55
C PHE A 110 6.89 -11.24 -1.16
N LEU A 111 6.33 -11.06 0.05
CA LEU A 111 5.28 -11.93 0.56
C LEU A 111 4.12 -11.07 1.06
N LYS A 112 2.91 -11.38 0.63
CA LYS A 112 1.69 -10.80 1.18
C LYS A 112 1.32 -11.56 2.46
N GLU A 113 0.80 -10.84 3.45
CA GLU A 113 0.28 -11.43 4.67
C GLU A 113 -0.86 -12.40 4.36
N ASN A 114 -0.87 -13.51 5.09
CA ASN A 114 -2.02 -14.41 5.15
C ASN A 114 -2.23 -14.85 6.63
N ARG A 115 -3.13 -15.80 6.87
CA ARG A 115 -3.45 -16.27 8.23
C ARG A 115 -2.20 -16.69 9.04
N THR A 116 -1.25 -17.37 8.41
CA THR A 116 -0.07 -17.96 9.07
C THR A 116 1.21 -17.17 8.87
N ARG A 117 1.38 -16.52 7.71
CA ARG A 117 2.61 -15.82 7.32
C ARG A 117 2.49 -14.32 7.48
N PRO A 118 3.54 -13.63 7.98
CA PRO A 118 3.63 -12.19 7.95
C PRO A 118 3.80 -11.67 6.52
N GLU A 119 3.53 -10.40 6.32
CA GLU A 119 3.95 -9.66 5.14
C GLU A 119 5.46 -9.40 5.21
N LEU A 120 6.16 -9.57 4.07
CA LEU A 120 7.60 -9.33 3.96
C LEU A 120 7.86 -8.32 2.86
N SER A 121 8.61 -7.28 3.18
CA SER A 121 9.10 -6.30 2.19
C SER A 121 10.58 -6.00 2.38
N ILE A 122 11.21 -5.62 1.27
CA ILE A 122 12.56 -5.03 1.23
C ILE A 122 12.41 -3.61 0.72
N GLY A 123 13.11 -2.67 1.35
CA GLY A 123 13.12 -1.29 0.90
C GLY A 123 14.52 -0.70 0.86
N LEU A 124 14.65 0.29 0.01
CA LEU A 124 15.85 1.08 -0.22
C LEU A 124 15.46 2.54 -0.03
N GLN A 125 15.90 3.15 1.05
CA GLN A 125 15.76 4.59 1.27
C GLN A 125 16.94 5.30 0.61
N SER A 126 16.72 6.37 -0.15
CA SER A 126 17.72 6.99 -1.02
C SER A 126 18.47 5.94 -1.85
N ALA A 127 17.74 5.05 -2.52
CA ALA A 127 18.32 4.07 -3.44
C ALA A 127 19.17 4.78 -4.50
N LEU A 128 18.62 5.85 -5.03
CA LEU A 128 19.31 6.86 -5.83
C LEU A 128 19.09 8.22 -5.13
N GLY A 129 20.15 8.90 -4.76
CA GLY A 129 20.06 10.18 -4.06
C GLY A 129 21.20 10.39 -3.07
N HIS A 130 21.00 11.26 -2.11
CA HIS A 130 22.07 11.63 -1.19
C HIS A 130 22.37 10.50 -0.20
N LYS A 131 23.65 10.13 -0.08
CA LYS A 131 24.11 8.98 0.75
C LYS A 131 23.88 9.17 2.26
N LYS A 132 23.84 10.40 2.76
CA LYS A 132 23.54 10.71 4.17
C LYS A 132 22.17 10.16 4.60
N MET A 133 21.21 10.09 3.66
CA MET A 133 19.86 9.58 3.90
C MET A 133 19.70 8.12 3.51
N ALA A 134 20.76 7.48 3.00
CA ALA A 134 20.68 6.14 2.43
C ALA A 134 20.62 5.05 3.50
N GLY A 135 19.72 4.10 3.31
CA GLY A 135 19.60 2.91 4.14
C GLY A 135 18.70 1.87 3.50
N GLU A 136 19.03 0.63 3.69
CA GLU A 136 18.24 -0.50 3.24
C GLU A 136 17.59 -1.20 4.44
N TYR A 137 16.49 -1.87 4.19
CA TYR A 137 15.81 -2.61 5.23
C TYR A 137 15.07 -3.83 4.70
N ILE A 138 14.88 -4.79 5.58
CA ILE A 138 13.94 -5.89 5.44
C ILE A 138 12.94 -5.75 6.58
N ALA A 139 11.66 -5.68 6.26
CA ALA A 139 10.59 -5.51 7.24
C ALA A 139 9.59 -6.68 7.16
N LEU A 140 9.16 -7.12 8.32
CA LEU A 140 8.09 -8.08 8.53
C LEU A 140 6.95 -7.37 9.25
N SER A 141 5.70 -7.53 8.78
CA SER A 141 4.52 -7.01 9.47
C SER A 141 3.45 -8.08 9.59
N LYS A 142 2.82 -8.13 10.77
CA LYS A 142 1.75 -9.08 11.07
C LYS A 142 0.63 -8.41 11.86
N ARG A 143 -0.57 -8.45 11.29
CA ARG A 143 -1.77 -7.95 11.97
C ARG A 143 -2.38 -9.05 12.84
N TYR A 144 -2.68 -8.68 14.07
CA TYR A 144 -3.44 -9.50 14.99
C TYR A 144 -4.51 -8.65 15.68
N LYS A 145 -5.78 -8.90 15.36
CA LYS A 145 -6.92 -8.08 15.81
C LYS A 145 -6.68 -6.59 15.48
N SER A 146 -6.75 -5.72 16.48
CA SER A 146 -6.55 -4.28 16.35
C SER A 146 -5.07 -3.85 16.41
N PHE A 147 -4.13 -4.79 16.44
CA PHE A 147 -2.70 -4.50 16.51
C PHE A 147 -2.00 -4.89 15.23
N ASP A 148 -1.09 -4.06 14.76
CA ASP A 148 -0.18 -4.36 13.66
C ASP A 148 1.26 -4.31 14.18
N PHE A 149 1.91 -5.46 14.20
CA PHE A 149 3.28 -5.63 14.69
C PHE A 149 4.23 -5.53 13.51
N THR A 150 5.32 -4.81 13.69
CA THR A 150 6.40 -4.68 12.70
C THR A 150 7.72 -4.96 13.36
N ALA A 151 8.58 -5.73 12.67
CA ALA A 151 9.99 -5.94 13.04
C ALA A 151 10.82 -5.95 11.77
N GLY A 152 12.09 -5.54 11.86
CA GLY A 152 12.95 -5.50 10.69
C GLY A 152 14.41 -5.35 11.02
N LEU A 153 15.22 -5.59 9.98
CA LEU A 153 16.67 -5.40 9.98
C LEU A 153 17.01 -4.28 9.01
N GLY A 154 17.99 -3.47 9.35
CA GLY A 154 18.39 -2.34 8.53
C GLY A 154 19.89 -2.19 8.38
N TRP A 155 20.27 -1.68 7.23
CA TRP A 155 21.63 -1.34 6.83
C TRP A 155 21.75 0.17 6.62
N GLY A 156 22.96 0.67 6.45
CA GLY A 156 23.21 2.08 6.26
C GLY A 156 22.68 2.92 7.42
N ARG A 157 21.81 3.90 7.15
CA ARG A 157 21.20 4.72 8.19
C ARG A 157 20.45 3.89 9.24
N PHE A 158 19.72 2.86 8.80
CA PHE A 158 19.03 1.93 9.69
C PHE A 158 19.96 0.92 10.40
N GLY A 159 21.24 0.88 10.05
CA GLY A 159 22.26 0.01 10.66
C GLY A 159 23.09 0.69 11.77
N THR A 160 22.93 2.00 11.98
CA THR A 160 23.81 2.81 12.84
C THR A 160 23.74 2.45 14.33
N ALA A 161 22.72 1.72 14.75
CA ALA A 161 22.62 1.16 16.12
C ALA A 161 23.61 0.00 16.37
N LYS A 162 24.18 -0.62 15.33
CA LYS A 162 25.22 -1.67 15.42
C LYS A 162 24.83 -2.85 16.31
N HIS A 163 23.58 -3.35 16.19
CA HIS A 163 23.09 -4.43 17.03
C HIS A 163 23.73 -5.78 16.72
N PHE A 164 24.02 -6.05 15.45
CA PHE A 164 24.60 -7.30 14.96
C PHE A 164 25.61 -7.05 13.85
N GLU A 165 26.53 -8.00 13.66
CA GLU A 165 27.39 -8.05 12.47
C GLU A 165 26.53 -8.30 11.22
N ASN A 166 26.96 -7.72 10.08
CA ASN A 166 26.26 -7.90 8.82
C ASN A 166 26.33 -9.37 8.36
N PRO A 167 25.23 -10.11 8.32
CA PRO A 167 25.25 -11.53 7.94
C PRO A 167 25.65 -11.73 6.47
N LEU A 168 25.45 -10.73 5.60
CA LEU A 168 25.85 -10.80 4.19
C LEU A 168 27.37 -10.75 4.03
N GLY A 169 28.09 -10.18 4.99
CA GLY A 169 29.54 -10.17 5.03
C GLY A 169 30.16 -11.55 5.11
N LYS A 170 29.43 -12.55 5.65
CA LYS A 170 29.85 -13.95 5.65
C LYS A 170 29.73 -14.61 4.28
N ILE A 171 28.87 -14.09 3.40
CA ILE A 171 28.68 -14.58 2.04
C ILE A 171 29.69 -13.92 1.11
N ASN A 172 29.89 -12.61 1.23
CA ASN A 172 30.86 -11.86 0.45
C ASN A 172 31.39 -10.69 1.27
N SER A 173 32.73 -10.59 1.36
CA SER A 173 33.45 -9.53 2.10
C SER A 173 33.14 -8.11 1.60
N HIS A 174 32.60 -7.97 0.38
CA HIS A 174 32.12 -6.70 -0.14
C HIS A 174 31.09 -6.05 0.80
N PHE A 175 30.18 -6.83 1.40
CA PHE A 175 29.15 -6.33 2.28
C PHE A 175 29.67 -5.85 3.66
N ASN A 176 30.92 -6.16 4.02
CA ASN A 176 31.57 -5.64 5.23
C ASN A 176 32.26 -4.28 5.00
N LYS A 177 32.29 -3.78 3.76
CA LYS A 177 32.90 -2.48 3.50
C LYS A 177 32.15 -1.38 4.23
N ASP A 178 32.92 -0.53 4.90
CA ASP A 178 32.37 0.66 5.55
C ASP A 178 31.70 1.57 4.52
N ARG A 179 30.50 1.98 4.86
CA ARG A 179 29.74 2.93 4.07
C ARG A 179 30.22 4.34 4.41
N GLN A 180 30.76 5.02 3.43
CA GLN A 180 31.11 6.44 3.56
C GLN A 180 29.82 7.28 3.57
N ILE A 181 29.51 7.89 4.71
CA ILE A 181 28.29 8.68 4.92
C ILE A 181 28.52 10.15 4.58
N SER A 182 29.79 10.61 4.64
CA SER A 182 30.19 12.01 4.40
C SER A 182 30.41 12.33 2.92
N GLY A 183 30.12 13.59 2.54
CA GLY A 183 30.31 14.16 1.19
C GLY A 183 29.09 14.07 0.29
N ASP A 184 29.07 14.88 -0.78
CA ASP A 184 27.92 15.12 -1.68
C ASP A 184 27.74 14.06 -2.76
N MET A 185 28.51 12.98 -2.71
CA MET A 185 28.41 11.89 -3.68
C MET A 185 27.05 11.16 -3.56
N PRO A 186 26.41 10.86 -4.69
CA PRO A 186 25.18 10.10 -4.66
C PRO A 186 25.38 8.68 -4.10
N ASN A 187 24.31 8.11 -3.54
CA ASN A 187 24.30 6.70 -3.21
C ASN A 187 24.24 5.87 -4.50
N GLU A 188 25.05 4.83 -4.57
CA GLU A 188 25.14 3.95 -5.73
C GLU A 188 24.75 2.52 -5.37
N PRO A 189 24.22 1.73 -6.32
CA PRO A 189 23.81 0.33 -6.07
C PRO A 189 24.93 -0.54 -5.48
N VAL A 190 26.19 -0.23 -5.77
CA VAL A 190 27.34 -0.95 -5.20
C VAL A 190 27.42 -0.84 -3.68
N ASN A 191 26.82 0.20 -3.09
CA ASN A 191 26.83 0.43 -1.65
C ASN A 191 25.60 -0.19 -0.92
N TRP A 192 24.64 -0.75 -1.65
CA TRP A 192 23.45 -1.30 -1.01
C TRP A 192 23.81 -2.50 -0.14
N PHE A 193 23.19 -2.57 1.04
CA PHE A 193 23.39 -3.61 2.05
C PHE A 193 24.84 -3.75 2.57
N THR A 194 25.68 -2.74 2.32
CA THR A 194 27.04 -2.69 2.87
C THR A 194 27.07 -2.08 4.26
N GLY A 195 28.14 -2.33 4.99
CA GLY A 195 28.41 -1.92 6.36
C GLY A 195 28.70 -3.12 7.25
N GLU A 196 29.64 -2.98 8.17
CA GLU A 196 30.06 -4.05 9.10
C GLU A 196 28.92 -4.52 10.02
N HIS A 197 28.00 -3.59 10.35
CA HIS A 197 26.93 -3.83 11.30
C HIS A 197 25.55 -3.52 10.73
N ILE A 198 24.53 -4.18 11.31
CA ILE A 198 23.13 -3.96 11.02
C ILE A 198 22.34 -3.56 12.29
N GLY A 199 21.22 -2.90 12.09
CA GLY A 199 20.32 -2.50 13.15
C GLY A 199 19.04 -3.33 13.17
N LEU A 200 18.50 -3.57 14.36
CA LEU A 200 17.17 -4.13 14.57
C LEU A 200 16.21 -3.00 14.91
N PHE A 201 15.08 -2.95 14.25
CA PHE A 201 13.97 -2.06 14.60
C PHE A 201 12.68 -2.85 14.77
N ALA A 202 11.79 -2.32 15.60
CA ALA A 202 10.48 -2.94 15.85
C ALA A 202 9.46 -1.89 16.25
N GLY A 203 8.18 -2.20 16.06
CA GLY A 203 7.11 -1.31 16.50
C GLY A 203 5.74 -1.96 16.43
N ILE A 204 4.78 -1.25 16.97
CA ILE A 204 3.38 -1.67 17.06
C ILE A 204 2.49 -0.48 16.72
N GLU A 205 1.45 -0.73 15.94
CA GLU A 205 0.35 0.19 15.70
C GLU A 205 -0.94 -0.40 16.27
N TYR A 206 -1.62 0.35 17.12
CA TYR A 206 -2.90 0.00 17.70
C TYR A 206 -4.01 0.82 17.04
N PHE A 207 -4.91 0.16 16.32
CA PHE A 207 -6.09 0.78 15.74
C PHE A 207 -7.16 0.90 16.82
N THR A 208 -7.37 2.12 17.28
CA THR A 208 -8.31 2.38 18.37
C THR A 208 -9.76 2.19 17.93
N PRO A 209 -10.71 2.01 18.87
CA PRO A 209 -12.15 2.03 18.55
C PRO A 209 -12.63 3.38 17.99
N LEU A 210 -11.87 4.45 18.20
CA LEU A 210 -12.17 5.76 17.62
C LEU A 210 -11.81 5.78 16.16
N LYS A 211 -12.78 6.15 15.34
CA LYS A 211 -12.64 6.13 13.90
C LYS A 211 -11.51 7.03 13.42
N GLY A 212 -10.63 6.45 12.60
CA GLY A 212 -9.49 7.16 12.01
C GLY A 212 -8.29 7.36 12.94
N LEU A 213 -8.38 6.99 14.23
CA LEU A 213 -7.29 7.16 15.18
C LEU A 213 -6.51 5.86 15.39
N SER A 214 -5.20 5.90 15.20
CA SER A 214 -4.27 4.84 15.63
C SER A 214 -3.17 5.40 16.53
N LEU A 215 -2.68 4.56 17.43
CA LEU A 215 -1.55 4.83 18.32
C LEU A 215 -0.36 4.01 17.86
N LYS A 216 0.83 4.59 17.89
CA LYS A 216 2.06 3.98 17.43
C LYS A 216 3.15 4.07 18.47
N ALA A 217 3.83 2.96 18.70
CA ALA A 217 5.03 2.90 19.52
C ALA A 217 6.11 2.13 18.74
N GLU A 218 7.33 2.63 18.74
CA GLU A 218 8.41 2.05 17.97
C GLU A 218 9.77 2.21 18.63
N TYR A 219 10.68 1.32 18.25
CA TYR A 219 12.09 1.36 18.53
C TYR A 219 12.85 1.36 17.20
N GLY A 220 13.54 2.46 16.90
CA GLY A 220 14.32 2.65 15.70
C GLY A 220 15.78 2.26 15.86
N ALA A 221 16.45 1.99 14.75
CA ALA A 221 17.87 1.67 14.71
C ALA A 221 18.73 2.80 14.13
N ASP A 222 18.14 3.92 13.73
CA ASP A 222 18.86 5.13 13.33
C ASP A 222 19.38 5.86 14.58
N ARG A 223 20.68 6.07 14.64
CA ARG A 223 21.37 6.82 15.71
C ARG A 223 21.89 8.18 15.24
N TYR A 224 21.43 8.63 14.07
CA TYR A 224 21.83 9.92 13.53
C TYR A 224 23.36 10.10 13.49
N SER A 225 24.09 9.03 13.13
CA SER A 225 25.56 9.03 13.19
C SER A 225 26.19 10.06 12.26
N SER A 226 25.58 10.36 11.13
CA SER A 226 26.05 11.40 10.22
C SER A 226 25.96 12.79 10.85
N GLU A 227 24.88 13.05 11.55
CA GLU A 227 24.62 14.33 12.21
C GLU A 227 25.50 14.50 13.43
N THR A 228 25.62 13.47 14.26
CA THR A 228 26.41 13.52 15.50
C THR A 228 27.93 13.56 15.22
N THR A 229 28.39 13.05 14.09
CA THR A 229 29.83 13.07 13.72
C THR A 229 30.26 14.41 13.11
N LEU A 230 29.35 15.04 12.37
CA LEU A 230 29.66 16.26 11.61
C LEU A 230 29.25 17.54 12.37
N THR A 231 28.39 17.45 13.36
CA THR A 231 27.86 18.58 14.12
C THR A 231 27.69 18.22 15.60
N ASP A 232 27.49 19.21 16.46
CA ASP A 232 27.16 19.03 17.88
C ASP A 232 25.72 18.55 18.10
N TYR A 233 25.13 17.86 17.10
CA TYR A 233 23.77 17.36 17.20
C TYR A 233 23.67 16.22 18.20
N LYS A 234 22.73 16.34 19.13
CA LYS A 234 22.42 15.29 20.10
C LYS A 234 21.32 14.38 19.55
N ALA A 235 21.68 13.15 19.24
CA ALA A 235 20.73 12.16 18.77
C ALA A 235 19.61 11.91 19.79
N PRO A 236 18.35 11.82 19.36
CA PRO A 236 17.25 11.46 20.25
C PRO A 236 17.36 10.01 20.72
N ALA A 237 16.59 9.68 21.76
CA ALA A 237 16.45 8.28 22.16
C ALA A 237 15.83 7.43 21.04
N PRO A 238 16.10 6.11 21.02
CA PRO A 238 15.70 5.24 19.90
C PRO A 238 14.22 4.91 19.83
N TRP A 239 13.45 5.25 20.86
CA TRP A 239 12.01 4.99 20.89
C TRP A 239 11.20 6.22 20.46
N ALA A 240 10.07 5.97 19.82
CA ALA A 240 9.09 7.02 19.54
C ALA A 240 7.68 6.51 19.83
N ILE A 241 6.86 7.42 20.34
CA ILE A 241 5.45 7.18 20.61
C ILE A 241 4.65 8.31 19.99
N GLY A 242 3.58 7.97 19.29
CA GLY A 242 2.75 8.95 18.61
C GLY A 242 1.37 8.43 18.27
N PHE A 243 0.62 9.29 17.61
CA PHE A 243 -0.67 8.94 17.05
C PHE A 243 -0.77 9.38 15.61
N ASN A 244 -1.60 8.67 14.85
CA ASN A 244 -1.99 9.03 13.52
C ASN A 244 -3.50 9.18 13.46
N TYR A 245 -3.99 10.25 12.87
CA TYR A 245 -5.41 10.53 12.69
C TYR A 245 -5.74 10.71 11.21
N ALA A 246 -6.49 9.77 10.66
CA ALA A 246 -7.07 9.87 9.32
C ALA A 246 -8.27 10.82 9.36
N ALA A 247 -8.03 12.09 9.08
CA ALA A 247 -9.04 13.14 9.08
C ALA A 247 -10.09 12.93 7.97
N SER A 248 -9.69 12.28 6.88
CA SER A 248 -10.57 11.93 5.76
C SER A 248 -10.02 10.68 5.04
N ASN A 249 -10.70 10.24 3.97
CA ASN A 249 -10.23 9.11 3.14
C ASN A 249 -8.97 9.45 2.32
N TRP A 250 -8.59 10.72 2.26
CA TRP A 250 -7.49 11.20 1.43
C TRP A 250 -6.46 12.01 2.22
N ALA A 251 -6.66 12.25 3.53
CA ALA A 251 -5.75 13.06 4.37
C ALA A 251 -5.59 12.47 5.75
N ASP A 252 -4.36 12.40 6.23
CA ASP A 252 -4.01 12.04 7.59
C ASP A 252 -2.95 12.96 8.18
N ILE A 253 -2.97 13.09 9.50
CA ILE A 253 -2.01 13.82 10.30
C ILE A 253 -1.42 12.91 11.36
N ALA A 254 -0.15 13.07 11.68
CA ALA A 254 0.49 12.37 12.78
C ALA A 254 1.32 13.32 13.65
N ILE A 255 1.32 13.03 14.92
CA ILE A 255 2.18 13.69 15.91
C ILE A 255 2.84 12.59 16.74
N ALA A 256 4.15 12.67 16.92
CA ALA A 256 4.91 11.73 17.72
C ALA A 256 6.02 12.43 18.50
N MET A 257 6.38 11.84 19.62
CA MET A 257 7.59 12.20 20.37
C MET A 257 8.64 11.13 20.12
N GLN A 258 9.82 11.54 19.68
CA GLN A 258 11.00 10.69 19.65
C GLN A 258 11.90 11.04 20.86
N GLY A 259 12.10 10.06 21.73
CA GLY A 259 12.70 10.33 23.03
C GLY A 259 11.81 11.25 23.88
N THR A 260 12.45 12.10 24.66
CA THR A 260 11.76 13.05 25.56
C THR A 260 11.80 14.49 25.05
N ASP A 261 12.51 14.77 23.96
CA ASP A 261 12.89 16.12 23.54
C ASP A 261 12.61 16.46 22.07
N LYS A 262 12.33 15.47 21.22
CA LYS A 262 12.09 15.71 19.78
C LYS A 262 10.64 15.46 19.42
N LEU A 263 9.99 16.50 18.88
CA LEU A 263 8.62 16.43 18.38
C LEU A 263 8.61 16.21 16.87
N MET A 264 7.90 15.18 16.45
CA MET A 264 7.57 14.91 15.05
C MET A 264 6.16 15.42 14.74
N ALA A 265 6.00 16.08 13.61
CA ALA A 265 4.71 16.38 13.02
C ALA A 265 4.71 15.98 11.54
N ARG A 266 3.59 15.43 11.06
CA ARG A 266 3.42 15.02 9.68
C ARG A 266 2.00 15.32 9.21
N ILE A 267 1.90 15.74 7.94
CA ILE A 267 0.66 15.78 7.19
C ILE A 267 0.88 15.03 5.88
N SER A 268 -0.04 14.14 5.53
CA SER A 268 0.00 13.43 4.26
C SER A 268 -1.37 13.38 3.61
N PHE A 269 -1.33 13.32 2.28
CA PHE A 269 -2.47 13.21 1.41
C PHE A 269 -2.27 12.01 0.50
N GLN A 270 -3.31 11.21 0.34
CA GLN A 270 -3.26 10.03 -0.54
C GLN A 270 -4.59 9.80 -1.22
N ASN A 271 -4.52 9.38 -2.48
CA ASN A 271 -5.69 8.98 -3.24
C ASN A 271 -5.30 7.95 -4.29
N ALA A 272 -6.10 6.90 -4.44
CA ALA A 272 -5.91 5.95 -5.51
C ALA A 272 -6.44 6.56 -6.83
N LEU A 273 -5.60 6.55 -7.88
CA LEU A 273 -5.97 7.04 -9.21
C LEU A 273 -7.18 6.29 -9.79
N SER A 274 -7.40 5.03 -9.37
CA SER A 274 -8.59 4.25 -9.68
C SER A 274 -9.87 4.95 -9.19
N HIS A 275 -9.83 5.57 -8.01
CA HIS A 275 -10.96 6.28 -7.45
C HIS A 275 -11.22 7.64 -8.13
N MET A 276 -10.19 8.27 -8.68
CA MET A 276 -10.36 9.52 -9.43
C MET A 276 -11.07 9.32 -10.77
N ARG A 277 -11.01 8.12 -11.33
CA ARG A 277 -11.63 7.76 -12.60
C ARG A 277 -13.08 7.27 -12.46
N GLN A 278 -13.49 6.89 -11.26
CA GLN A 278 -14.89 6.63 -10.95
C GLN A 278 -15.61 7.99 -10.85
N LYS A 279 -16.12 8.47 -12.00
CA LYS A 279 -17.28 9.36 -12.01
C LYS A 279 -18.32 8.70 -11.10
N ASP A 280 -18.83 9.42 -10.09
CA ASP A 280 -19.85 8.93 -9.17
C ASP A 280 -20.99 8.23 -9.94
N GLU A 281 -20.81 6.97 -10.29
CA GLU A 281 -21.95 6.11 -10.53
C GLU A 281 -22.61 6.04 -9.16
N LYS A 282 -23.71 6.78 -9.03
CA LYS A 282 -24.58 6.75 -7.85
C LYS A 282 -24.67 5.31 -7.46
N ALA A 283 -24.09 4.94 -6.32
CA ALA A 283 -24.08 3.59 -5.83
C ALA A 283 -25.50 3.04 -5.99
N LYS A 284 -25.69 2.12 -6.95
CA LYS A 284 -26.99 1.50 -7.18
C LYS A 284 -27.44 0.99 -5.82
N PRO A 285 -28.66 1.31 -5.38
CA PRO A 285 -29.11 0.96 -4.03
C PRO A 285 -28.84 -0.53 -3.83
N VAL A 286 -28.07 -0.86 -2.81
CA VAL A 286 -27.76 -2.24 -2.45
C VAL A 286 -29.09 -2.93 -2.28
N THR A 287 -29.41 -3.89 -3.15
CA THR A 287 -30.64 -4.64 -3.08
C THR A 287 -30.76 -5.23 -1.67
N PRO A 288 -31.77 -4.88 -0.88
CA PRO A 288 -31.88 -5.38 0.48
C PRO A 288 -31.91 -6.91 0.47
N PHE A 289 -31.23 -7.51 1.40
CA PHE A 289 -31.22 -8.95 1.58
C PHE A 289 -32.67 -9.42 1.84
N ARG A 290 -33.18 -10.37 1.05
CA ARG A 290 -34.51 -10.96 1.27
C ARG A 290 -34.36 -12.17 2.19
N PRO A 291 -34.83 -12.11 3.43
CA PRO A 291 -34.51 -13.10 4.45
C PRO A 291 -35.13 -14.49 4.26
N TYR A 292 -36.09 -14.70 3.39
CA TYR A 292 -36.75 -16.01 3.21
C TYR A 292 -37.21 -16.23 1.78
N ARG A 293 -36.72 -17.29 1.13
CA ARG A 293 -37.34 -17.90 -0.04
C ARG A 293 -37.55 -19.39 0.20
N THR A 294 -38.77 -19.80 0.26
CA THR A 294 -39.18 -21.18 0.10
C THR A 294 -39.28 -21.49 -1.39
N GLY A 295 -38.35 -22.28 -1.90
CA GLY A 295 -38.35 -22.77 -3.28
C GLY A 295 -36.94 -22.89 -3.83
N LEU A 296 -36.68 -23.95 -4.59
CA LEU A 296 -35.42 -24.14 -5.35
C LEU A 296 -35.36 -23.04 -6.41
N ALA A 297 -34.51 -22.04 -6.18
CA ALA A 297 -34.22 -21.05 -7.21
C ALA A 297 -33.40 -21.71 -8.34
N LEU A 298 -33.87 -21.56 -9.57
CA LEU A 298 -33.17 -22.08 -10.72
C LEU A 298 -31.86 -21.26 -10.92
N PRO A 299 -30.74 -21.89 -11.28
CA PRO A 299 -29.47 -21.19 -11.62
C PRO A 299 -29.70 -20.06 -12.63
N GLN A 300 -30.59 -20.26 -13.58
CA GLN A 300 -30.95 -19.27 -14.60
C GLN A 300 -31.56 -17.98 -14.04
N GLU A 301 -32.32 -18.06 -12.94
CA GLU A 301 -32.91 -16.88 -12.27
C GLU A 301 -31.81 -16.04 -11.60
N MET A 302 -30.77 -16.69 -11.04
CA MET A 302 -29.63 -16.02 -10.42
C MET A 302 -28.75 -15.34 -11.46
N GLU A 303 -28.51 -15.99 -12.59
CA GLU A 303 -27.80 -15.42 -13.74
C GLU A 303 -28.55 -14.21 -14.30
N LEU A 304 -29.86 -14.34 -14.50
CA LEU A 304 -30.72 -13.24 -14.98
C LEU A 304 -30.74 -12.06 -14.00
N ALA A 305 -30.76 -12.34 -12.69
CA ALA A 305 -30.73 -11.31 -11.66
C ALA A 305 -29.39 -10.56 -11.63
N ALA A 306 -28.28 -11.26 -11.83
CA ALA A 306 -26.96 -10.68 -11.98
C ALA A 306 -26.90 -9.80 -13.24
N HIS A 307 -27.42 -10.29 -14.35
CA HIS A 307 -27.43 -9.58 -15.63
C HIS A 307 -28.24 -8.28 -15.58
N LYS A 308 -29.37 -8.23 -14.85
CA LYS A 308 -30.11 -6.99 -14.59
C LYS A 308 -29.28 -5.95 -13.83
N GLY A 309 -28.27 -6.38 -13.09
CA GLY A 309 -27.29 -5.53 -12.39
C GLY A 309 -26.06 -5.19 -13.23
N ASP A 310 -26.05 -5.50 -14.52
CA ASP A 310 -24.89 -5.35 -15.43
C ASP A 310 -23.69 -6.22 -15.04
N ILE A 311 -23.96 -7.36 -14.40
CA ILE A 311 -22.96 -8.35 -13.97
C ILE A 311 -23.07 -9.58 -14.87
N GLU A 312 -22.00 -9.94 -15.56
CA GLU A 312 -21.95 -11.14 -16.41
C GLU A 312 -21.58 -12.39 -15.60
N LEU A 313 -22.57 -12.92 -14.89
CA LEU A 313 -22.50 -14.22 -14.22
C LEU A 313 -23.07 -15.29 -15.16
N TYR A 314 -22.37 -16.40 -15.31
CA TYR A 314 -22.80 -17.50 -16.20
C TYR A 314 -22.30 -18.87 -15.72
N ASN A 315 -22.88 -19.93 -16.27
CA ASN A 315 -22.60 -21.32 -15.89
C ASN A 315 -22.73 -21.56 -14.39
N LEU A 316 -23.79 -21.01 -13.79
CA LEU A 316 -24.06 -21.22 -12.38
C LEU A 316 -24.50 -22.68 -12.16
N ALA A 317 -23.82 -23.37 -11.29
CA ALA A 317 -24.13 -24.73 -10.86
C ALA A 317 -24.34 -24.76 -9.35
N ILE A 318 -25.31 -25.57 -8.92
CA ILE A 318 -25.59 -25.83 -7.51
C ILE A 318 -25.21 -27.27 -7.23
N HIS A 319 -24.33 -27.47 -6.26
CA HIS A 319 -23.92 -28.81 -5.82
C HIS A 319 -23.66 -28.81 -4.30
N ASN A 320 -24.26 -29.74 -3.56
CA ASN A 320 -24.01 -29.96 -2.13
C ASN A 320 -23.94 -28.66 -1.30
N GLN A 321 -25.00 -27.87 -1.23
CA GLN A 321 -25.07 -26.62 -0.44
C GLN A 321 -24.14 -25.50 -0.93
N ALA A 322 -23.50 -25.65 -2.10
CA ALA A 322 -22.69 -24.64 -2.71
C ALA A 322 -23.25 -24.21 -4.08
N ALA A 323 -23.27 -22.91 -4.33
CA ALA A 323 -23.55 -22.34 -5.65
C ALA A 323 -22.23 -21.81 -6.23
N HIS A 324 -21.86 -22.28 -7.42
CA HIS A 324 -20.65 -21.85 -8.10
C HIS A 324 -20.95 -21.30 -9.49
N GLY A 325 -20.36 -20.15 -9.84
CA GLY A 325 -20.53 -19.52 -11.13
C GLY A 325 -19.25 -18.85 -11.63
N PHE A 326 -19.22 -18.60 -12.94
CA PHE A 326 -18.16 -17.84 -13.57
C PHE A 326 -18.57 -16.39 -13.77
N LEU A 327 -17.69 -15.46 -13.43
CA LEU A 327 -17.90 -14.04 -13.56
C LEU A 327 -16.97 -13.46 -14.62
N ASN A 328 -17.53 -12.92 -15.69
CA ASN A 328 -16.76 -12.19 -16.70
C ASN A 328 -16.56 -10.74 -16.20
N LEU A 329 -15.30 -10.36 -15.95
CA LEU A 329 -14.97 -9.04 -15.44
C LEU A 329 -14.98 -8.01 -16.57
N LYS A 330 -15.83 -6.99 -16.42
CA LYS A 330 -15.95 -5.88 -17.37
C LYS A 330 -15.34 -4.59 -16.82
N PRO A 331 -14.42 -3.94 -17.55
CA PRO A 331 -14.06 -2.57 -17.25
C PRO A 331 -15.24 -1.63 -17.62
N PRO A 332 -15.42 -0.47 -16.91
CA PRO A 332 -14.50 0.12 -15.95
C PRO A 332 -14.76 -0.27 -14.48
N SER A 333 -15.71 -1.16 -14.20
CA SER A 333 -16.07 -1.51 -12.82
C SER A 333 -14.96 -2.27 -12.11
N SER A 334 -14.73 -1.96 -10.82
CA SER A 334 -13.70 -2.64 -10.04
C SER A 334 -14.03 -4.11 -9.80
N THR A 335 -13.02 -4.98 -9.80
CA THR A 335 -13.17 -6.41 -9.54
C THR A 335 -13.88 -6.71 -8.21
N PRO A 336 -13.53 -6.07 -7.06
CA PRO A 336 -14.24 -6.28 -5.81
C PRO A 336 -15.73 -5.94 -5.87
N TYR A 337 -16.10 -4.89 -6.60
CA TYR A 337 -17.49 -4.51 -6.77
C TYR A 337 -18.26 -5.58 -7.55
N GLN A 338 -17.72 -6.04 -8.68
CA GLN A 338 -18.37 -7.06 -9.51
C GLN A 338 -18.51 -8.39 -8.75
N LEU A 339 -17.49 -8.79 -7.99
CA LEU A 339 -17.54 -9.97 -7.11
C LEU A 339 -18.63 -9.84 -6.03
N ALA A 340 -18.69 -8.69 -5.35
CA ALA A 340 -19.69 -8.43 -4.33
C ALA A 340 -21.11 -8.41 -4.91
N ALA A 341 -21.29 -7.84 -6.10
CA ALA A 341 -22.57 -7.80 -6.78
C ALA A 341 -23.02 -9.19 -7.24
N ALA A 342 -22.12 -10.00 -7.80
CA ALA A 342 -22.37 -11.38 -8.19
C ALA A 342 -22.74 -12.25 -6.97
N SER A 343 -21.94 -12.19 -5.90
CA SER A 343 -22.22 -12.90 -4.63
C SER A 343 -23.59 -12.52 -4.06
N THR A 344 -23.93 -11.24 -4.18
CA THR A 344 -25.25 -10.72 -3.74
C THR A 344 -26.40 -11.25 -4.58
N ALA A 345 -26.23 -11.29 -5.91
CA ALA A 345 -27.25 -11.83 -6.80
C ALA A 345 -27.53 -13.31 -6.50
N ILE A 346 -26.47 -14.09 -6.29
CA ILE A 346 -26.60 -15.49 -5.88
C ILE A 346 -27.29 -15.58 -4.52
N ALA A 347 -26.81 -14.88 -3.49
CA ALA A 347 -27.35 -14.96 -2.13
C ALA A 347 -28.83 -14.56 -2.03
N ASN A 348 -29.27 -13.59 -2.85
CA ASN A 348 -30.66 -13.12 -2.85
C ASN A 348 -31.64 -14.10 -3.52
N HIS A 349 -31.17 -14.98 -4.39
CA HIS A 349 -32.00 -15.89 -5.18
C HIS A 349 -31.75 -17.37 -4.81
N ALA A 350 -30.66 -17.67 -4.11
CA ALA A 350 -30.38 -19.01 -3.63
C ALA A 350 -31.36 -19.44 -2.53
N GLY A 351 -31.74 -20.73 -2.50
CA GLY A 351 -32.50 -21.33 -1.42
C GLY A 351 -31.70 -21.34 -0.10
N ASP A 352 -32.39 -21.61 1.01
CA ASP A 352 -31.79 -21.58 2.35
C ASP A 352 -30.74 -22.68 2.56
N GLU A 353 -30.74 -23.73 1.72
CA GLU A 353 -29.80 -24.82 1.72
C GLU A 353 -28.40 -24.43 1.21
N ILE A 354 -28.26 -23.29 0.53
CA ILE A 354 -26.98 -22.84 -0.02
C ILE A 354 -26.20 -22.08 1.04
N GLU A 355 -25.12 -22.68 1.53
CA GLU A 355 -24.24 -22.10 2.55
C GLU A 355 -22.96 -21.47 1.97
N GLN A 356 -22.51 -21.92 0.81
CA GLN A 356 -21.30 -21.43 0.17
C GLN A 356 -21.55 -20.87 -1.22
N ILE A 357 -20.89 -19.76 -1.53
CA ILE A 357 -20.96 -19.09 -2.82
C ILE A 357 -19.54 -19.04 -3.40
N GLY A 358 -19.34 -19.78 -4.47
CA GLY A 358 -18.08 -19.82 -5.23
C GLY A 358 -18.18 -18.98 -6.51
N ILE A 359 -17.23 -18.09 -6.73
CA ILE A 359 -17.15 -17.30 -7.95
C ILE A 359 -15.76 -17.41 -8.54
N THR A 360 -15.70 -17.80 -9.82
CA THR A 360 -14.44 -17.84 -10.57
C THR A 360 -14.40 -16.68 -11.56
N PRO A 361 -13.58 -15.65 -11.33
CA PRO A 361 -13.46 -14.54 -12.26
C PRO A 361 -12.75 -14.97 -13.56
N LYS A 362 -13.21 -14.43 -14.67
CA LYS A 362 -12.55 -14.53 -15.98
C LYS A 362 -12.22 -13.16 -16.54
N VAL A 363 -11.03 -13.01 -17.10
CA VAL A 363 -10.56 -11.81 -17.79
C VAL A 363 -9.99 -12.21 -19.11
N LEU A 364 -10.52 -11.69 -20.20
CA LEU A 364 -10.04 -11.98 -21.57
C LEU A 364 -9.89 -13.49 -21.85
N GLY A 365 -10.80 -14.30 -21.33
CA GLY A 365 -10.79 -15.75 -21.50
C GLY A 365 -9.89 -16.52 -20.52
N LEU A 366 -9.04 -15.83 -19.74
CA LEU A 366 -8.22 -16.43 -18.69
C LEU A 366 -9.03 -16.61 -17.41
N THR A 367 -8.96 -17.80 -16.85
CA THR A 367 -9.66 -18.15 -15.59
C THR A 367 -8.77 -17.79 -14.39
N GLY A 368 -9.30 -17.01 -13.47
CA GLY A 368 -8.65 -16.72 -12.19
C GLY A 368 -8.92 -17.78 -11.12
N SER A 369 -8.40 -17.54 -9.90
CA SER A 369 -8.68 -18.41 -8.75
C SER A 369 -10.14 -18.29 -8.35
N THR A 370 -10.75 -19.42 -7.96
CA THR A 370 -12.11 -19.45 -7.40
C THR A 370 -12.11 -18.84 -6.00
N ILE A 371 -13.03 -17.93 -5.78
CA ILE A 371 -13.23 -17.23 -4.51
C ILE A 371 -14.50 -17.81 -3.89
N SER A 372 -14.36 -18.49 -2.74
CA SER A 372 -15.46 -19.10 -2.01
C SER A 372 -15.77 -18.26 -0.76
N ILE A 373 -17.01 -17.81 -0.66
CA ILE A 373 -17.50 -16.94 0.43
C ILE A 373 -18.64 -17.66 1.14
N SER A 374 -18.61 -17.66 2.48
CA SER A 374 -19.74 -18.14 3.28
C SER A 374 -20.91 -17.17 3.14
N ARG A 375 -22.09 -17.71 2.84
CA ARG A 375 -23.34 -16.93 2.79
C ARG A 375 -23.62 -16.23 4.10
N ARG A 376 -23.42 -16.93 5.22
CA ARG A 376 -23.60 -16.38 6.57
C ARG A 376 -22.77 -15.14 6.80
N ASP A 377 -21.50 -15.17 6.38
CA ASP A 377 -20.58 -14.04 6.56
C ASP A 377 -20.97 -12.85 5.69
N LEU A 378 -21.45 -13.12 4.46
CA LEU A 378 -22.00 -12.10 3.58
C LEU A 378 -23.25 -11.44 4.17
N GLU A 379 -24.12 -12.22 4.82
CA GLU A 379 -25.31 -11.72 5.52
C GLU A 379 -24.95 -10.85 6.71
N MET A 380 -23.98 -11.29 7.54
CA MET A 380 -23.48 -10.51 8.68
C MET A 380 -22.82 -9.19 8.24
N LEU A 381 -22.07 -9.21 7.15
CA LEU A 381 -21.48 -8.00 6.56
C LEU A 381 -22.57 -6.98 6.18
N ARG A 382 -23.65 -7.44 5.58
CA ARG A 382 -24.80 -6.60 5.19
C ARG A 382 -25.57 -6.08 6.37
N ALA A 383 -25.72 -6.87 7.43
CA ALA A 383 -26.32 -6.45 8.68
C ALA A 383 -25.45 -5.43 9.44
N ARG A 384 -24.29 -5.05 8.90
CA ARG A 384 -23.33 -4.10 9.49
C ARG A 384 -22.90 -4.46 10.91
N ARG A 385 -22.76 -5.73 11.20
CA ARG A 385 -22.25 -6.18 12.51
C ARG A 385 -20.76 -5.84 12.62
N ILE A 386 -20.35 -5.44 13.82
CA ILE A 386 -18.96 -5.07 14.12
C ILE A 386 -18.07 -6.29 13.87
N GLY A 387 -16.94 -6.09 13.15
CA GLY A 387 -15.97 -7.15 12.81
C GLY A 387 -16.29 -7.94 11.54
N SER A 388 -17.50 -7.81 10.98
CA SER A 388 -17.94 -8.61 9.83
C SER A 388 -17.06 -8.50 8.56
N PRO A 389 -16.44 -7.34 8.20
CA PRO A 389 -15.55 -7.29 7.04
C PRO A 389 -14.29 -8.15 7.20
N GLN A 390 -13.73 -8.16 8.41
CA GLN A 390 -12.53 -8.96 8.72
C GLN A 390 -12.87 -10.45 8.75
N GLU A 391 -14.03 -10.84 9.30
CA GLU A 391 -14.50 -12.22 9.33
C GLU A 391 -14.74 -12.76 7.93
N VAL A 392 -15.42 -11.99 7.06
CA VAL A 392 -15.61 -12.36 5.64
C VAL A 392 -14.27 -12.61 4.97
N TRP A 393 -13.30 -11.71 5.15
CA TRP A 393 -11.99 -11.84 4.54
C TRP A 393 -11.24 -13.08 5.06
N HIS A 394 -11.27 -13.34 6.37
CA HIS A 394 -10.61 -14.49 6.97
C HIS A 394 -11.22 -15.83 6.57
N ASN A 395 -12.53 -15.86 6.35
CA ASN A 395 -13.27 -17.07 5.98
C ASN A 395 -13.40 -17.25 4.46
N THR A 396 -12.94 -16.26 3.66
CA THR A 396 -12.90 -16.38 2.21
C THR A 396 -11.76 -17.32 1.81
N ASP A 397 -12.07 -18.38 1.08
CA ASP A 397 -11.10 -19.31 0.54
C ASP A 397 -10.79 -19.00 -0.92
N PHE A 398 -9.53 -19.20 -1.30
CA PHE A 398 -9.04 -19.00 -2.66
C PHE A 398 -8.46 -20.32 -3.15
N SER A 399 -9.13 -20.96 -4.09
CA SER A 399 -8.68 -22.22 -4.66
C SER A 399 -8.37 -22.07 -6.15
N ASN A 400 -7.30 -22.74 -6.59
CA ASN A 400 -6.96 -22.83 -8.01
C ASN A 400 -7.60 -24.07 -8.68
N ASN A 401 -8.35 -24.88 -7.93
CA ASN A 401 -8.94 -26.12 -8.38
C ASN A 401 -10.32 -25.87 -8.97
N THR A 402 -10.38 -25.66 -10.29
CA THR A 402 -11.62 -25.60 -11.07
C THR A 402 -12.11 -26.99 -11.49
N GLU A 403 -11.33 -28.05 -11.22
CA GLU A 403 -11.57 -29.38 -11.78
C GLU A 403 -12.68 -30.20 -11.10
N ASN A 404 -13.10 -29.84 -9.89
CA ASN A 404 -14.11 -30.62 -9.15
C ASN A 404 -15.55 -30.18 -9.32
N ILE A 405 -15.85 -29.24 -10.22
CA ILE A 405 -17.21 -28.77 -10.48
C ILE A 405 -17.56 -29.02 -11.94
N THR A 406 -17.45 -30.25 -12.39
CA THR A 406 -18.01 -30.70 -13.66
C THR A 406 -19.44 -31.15 -13.48
N SER A 407 -20.38 -30.21 -13.42
CA SER A 407 -21.74 -30.47 -13.85
C SER A 407 -21.85 -30.12 -15.33
N ARG A 408 -22.55 -30.96 -16.09
CA ARG A 408 -22.74 -30.88 -17.55
C ARG A 408 -23.00 -29.43 -18.01
N PRO A 409 -22.33 -28.95 -19.08
CA PRO A 409 -22.59 -27.63 -19.62
C PRO A 409 -24.03 -27.56 -20.13
N ILE A 410 -24.87 -26.81 -19.44
CA ILE A 410 -26.13 -26.33 -19.99
C ILE A 410 -25.74 -25.24 -20.98
N SER A 411 -26.01 -25.52 -22.26
CA SER A 411 -25.83 -24.68 -23.45
C SER A 411 -25.16 -23.34 -23.24
N GLN A 412 -23.90 -23.25 -23.71
CA GLN A 412 -23.19 -21.98 -23.79
C GLN A 412 -24.07 -20.95 -24.52
N PRO A 413 -24.33 -19.76 -23.93
CA PRO A 413 -24.79 -18.65 -24.73
C PRO A 413 -23.71 -18.43 -25.81
N LYS A 414 -24.10 -18.37 -27.08
CA LYS A 414 -23.20 -17.99 -28.16
C LYS A 414 -22.70 -16.57 -27.90
N VAL A 415 -21.61 -16.47 -27.18
CA VAL A 415 -20.83 -15.24 -27.13
C VAL A 415 -20.30 -15.06 -28.55
N PRO A 416 -20.58 -13.94 -29.23
CA PRO A 416 -19.96 -13.69 -30.52
C PRO A 416 -18.46 -13.76 -30.29
N ALA A 417 -17.80 -14.67 -30.97
CA ALA A 417 -16.35 -14.78 -30.97
C ALA A 417 -15.80 -13.48 -31.57
N PHE A 418 -15.46 -12.53 -30.69
CA PHE A 418 -14.63 -11.41 -31.10
C PHE A 418 -13.23 -11.98 -31.32
N ASN A 419 -12.96 -12.38 -32.53
CA ASN A 419 -11.60 -12.65 -33.01
C ASN A 419 -10.88 -11.29 -33.05
N PHE A 420 -10.23 -10.93 -31.99
CA PHE A 420 -9.19 -9.89 -32.05
C PHE A 420 -7.99 -10.56 -32.78
N PRO A 421 -7.54 -10.06 -33.94
CA PRO A 421 -6.26 -10.47 -34.47
C PRO A 421 -5.20 -10.17 -33.39
N PRO A 422 -4.19 -11.03 -33.21
CA PRO A 422 -3.14 -10.78 -32.25
C PRO A 422 -2.52 -9.41 -32.54
N PRO A 423 -2.29 -8.56 -31.53
CA PRO A 423 -1.68 -7.25 -31.72
C PRO A 423 -0.31 -7.45 -32.39
N GLU A 424 -0.09 -6.81 -33.52
CA GLU A 424 1.22 -6.75 -34.13
C GLU A 424 2.10 -5.82 -33.32
N ILE A 425 3.09 -6.38 -32.64
CA ILE A 425 4.07 -5.62 -31.86
C ILE A 425 5.28 -5.39 -32.74
N THR A 426 5.45 -4.17 -33.23
CA THR A 426 6.62 -3.79 -34.01
C THR A 426 7.55 -2.93 -33.17
N LEU A 427 8.81 -3.37 -33.04
CA LEU A 427 9.88 -2.57 -32.42
C LEU A 427 10.57 -1.74 -33.52
N GLU A 428 10.30 -0.46 -33.55
CA GLU A 428 11.07 0.47 -34.39
C GLU A 428 12.24 1.05 -33.61
N ASN A 429 13.43 0.79 -34.11
CA ASN A 429 14.66 1.39 -33.63
C ASN A 429 15.09 2.49 -34.59
N LYS A 430 15.10 3.72 -34.12
CA LYS A 430 15.54 4.86 -34.92
C LYS A 430 16.81 5.47 -34.33
N LEU A 431 17.89 5.42 -35.11
CA LEU A 431 19.13 6.11 -34.81
C LEU A 431 19.11 7.45 -35.54
N SER A 432 19.11 8.56 -34.82
CA SER A 432 19.30 9.88 -35.41
C SER A 432 20.66 10.44 -34.99
N LEU A 433 21.48 10.75 -35.96
CA LEU A 433 22.75 11.47 -35.77
C LEU A 433 22.47 12.96 -35.96
N SER A 434 22.77 13.76 -34.95
CA SER A 434 22.74 15.22 -35.05
C SER A 434 24.13 15.69 -35.50
N GLU A 435 24.18 16.47 -36.57
CA GLU A 435 25.44 16.99 -37.13
C GLU A 435 26.06 18.13 -36.29
N GLU A 436 25.33 18.74 -35.35
CA GLU A 436 25.81 19.88 -34.58
C GLU A 436 26.42 19.57 -33.21
N ASP A 437 26.05 18.42 -32.61
CA ASP A 437 26.63 18.00 -31.33
C ASP A 437 26.87 16.50 -31.39
N SER A 438 28.07 16.03 -31.41
CA SER A 438 28.53 14.63 -31.50
C SER A 438 27.76 13.60 -30.63
N ALA A 439 26.48 13.77 -30.43
CA ALA A 439 25.60 12.90 -29.63
C ALA A 439 24.66 12.10 -30.55
N ALA A 440 24.82 10.78 -30.49
CA ALA A 440 23.88 9.85 -31.11
C ALA A 440 22.69 9.64 -30.18
N LEU A 441 21.51 10.04 -30.63
CA LEU A 441 20.24 9.75 -29.92
C LEU A 441 19.67 8.43 -30.45
N TYR A 442 19.62 7.43 -29.58
CA TYR A 442 18.96 6.15 -29.85
C TYR A 442 17.55 6.17 -29.26
N ARG A 443 16.54 6.03 -30.13
CA ARG A 443 15.14 6.00 -29.71
C ARG A 443 14.52 4.63 -30.07
N THR A 444 14.07 3.91 -29.05
CA THR A 444 13.29 2.69 -29.22
C THR A 444 11.82 3.02 -29.00
N SER A 445 10.98 2.78 -29.99
CA SER A 445 9.54 2.98 -29.90
C SER A 445 8.84 1.64 -30.07
N LEU A 446 7.94 1.31 -29.13
CA LEU A 446 7.06 0.17 -29.23
C LEU A 446 5.75 0.64 -29.86
N ILE A 447 5.44 0.18 -31.05
CA ILE A 447 4.19 0.47 -31.74
C ILE A 447 3.29 -0.76 -31.62
N VAL A 448 2.15 -0.60 -30.95
CA VAL A 448 1.10 -1.60 -30.87
C VAL A 448 -0.01 -1.18 -31.83
N GLY A 449 -0.12 -1.85 -32.98
CA GLY A 449 -1.16 -1.61 -33.96
C GLY A 449 -2.23 -2.69 -33.92
N GLN A 450 -3.50 -2.32 -34.01
CA GLN A 450 -4.58 -3.22 -34.44
C GLN A 450 -4.91 -2.91 -35.89
N LYS A 451 -4.91 -3.94 -36.76
CA LYS A 451 -5.50 -3.88 -38.08
C LYS A 451 -6.97 -4.16 -38.04
#